data_069330920accda3b2b0f7a6a77e9a5f0
#
_entry.id   069330920accda3b2b0f7a6a77e9a5f0
#
_cell.length_a   1.000
_cell.length_b   1.000
_cell.length_c   1.000
_cell.angle_alpha   90.00
_cell.angle_beta   90.00
_cell.angle_gamma   90.00
#
_symmetry.space_group_name_H-M   'P 1'
#
loop_
_entity.id
_entity.type
_entity.pdbx_description
1 polymer ?
#
loop_
_entity_poly.entity_id
_entity_poly.type
_entity_poly.pdbx_seq_one_letter_code
_entity_poly.pdbx_strand_id
1 'polypeptide(L)'
;IVCVATEYGELVMQPDEHADIRQGRLDEEEMEKLIFEEASAVFDATHPYATAVSENIRAACEALDTGYVRILRDEEGADAAYGVNIFDDAASCAEALKSTEGNILLTTGSKDLAVYAAEPEVRERLFARVLPSEESVKLCGEAGISGRQIIAMQGPFSCEMNKAVIRQYGISVLVTKASG
;
A
#
# COMPACT_ATOMS: atom_id res chain seq x y z
N ILE A 1 14.12 16.76 -7.59
CA ILE A 1 13.02 16.83 -6.61
C ILE A 1 12.40 15.46 -6.49
N VAL A 2 12.08 15.03 -5.28
CA VAL A 2 11.34 13.80 -4.98
C VAL A 2 10.07 14.16 -4.23
N CYS A 3 8.91 13.93 -4.83
CA CYS A 3 7.63 14.20 -4.21
C CYS A 3 7.09 12.94 -3.52
N VAL A 4 6.73 13.05 -2.24
CA VAL A 4 6.14 11.98 -1.44
C VAL A 4 4.82 12.43 -0.84
N ALA A 5 3.81 11.57 -0.87
CA ALA A 5 2.45 11.95 -0.48
C ALA A 5 2.24 12.05 1.04
N THR A 6 3.15 11.53 1.86
CA THR A 6 2.96 11.41 3.31
C THR A 6 4.22 11.76 4.08
N GLU A 7 4.05 12.26 5.30
CA GLU A 7 5.14 12.47 6.27
C GLU A 7 5.99 11.19 6.48
N TYR A 8 5.34 10.06 6.47
CA TYR A 8 6.03 8.78 6.55
C TYR A 8 6.92 8.51 5.34
N GLY A 9 6.48 8.89 4.13
CA GLY A 9 7.30 8.81 2.92
C GLY A 9 8.56 9.66 3.03
N GLU A 10 8.44 10.86 3.58
CA GLU A 10 9.56 11.77 3.84
C GLU A 10 10.55 11.18 4.86
N LEU A 11 10.03 10.61 5.96
CA LEU A 11 10.83 9.99 7.02
C LEU A 11 11.69 8.81 6.56
N VAL A 12 11.21 8.03 5.58
CA VAL A 12 11.93 6.85 5.06
C VAL A 12 12.90 7.18 3.93
N MET A 13 12.71 8.31 3.28
CA MET A 13 13.65 8.81 2.28
C MET A 13 14.83 9.43 3.02
N GLN A 14 16.01 8.79 2.92
CA GLN A 14 17.21 9.38 3.49
C GLN A 14 17.56 10.65 2.73
N PRO A 15 17.80 11.78 3.42
CA PRO A 15 18.27 12.99 2.77
C PRO A 15 19.56 12.71 2.01
N ASP A 16 19.59 13.10 0.75
CA ASP A 16 20.77 13.07 -0.11
C ASP A 16 21.07 14.51 -0.55
N GLU A 17 22.33 14.88 -0.65
CA GLU A 17 22.73 16.22 -1.10
C GLU A 17 22.25 16.55 -2.53
N HIS A 18 21.82 15.52 -3.28
CA HIS A 18 21.31 15.65 -4.64
C HIS A 18 19.77 15.52 -4.73
N ALA A 19 19.07 15.31 -3.61
CA ALA A 19 17.64 15.10 -3.57
C ALA A 19 16.93 16.14 -2.68
N ASP A 20 16.08 16.95 -3.29
CA ASP A 20 15.11 17.81 -2.59
C ASP A 20 13.81 17.03 -2.40
N ILE A 21 13.50 16.65 -1.15
CA ILE A 21 12.32 15.86 -0.81
C ILE A 21 11.20 16.79 -0.40
N ARG A 22 10.05 16.69 -1.07
CA ARG A 22 8.86 17.50 -0.79
C ARG A 22 7.69 16.59 -0.42
N GLN A 23 7.14 16.84 0.76
CA GLN A 23 5.95 16.18 1.24
C GLN A 23 4.69 16.92 0.81
N GLY A 24 3.67 16.19 0.41
CA GLY A 24 2.34 16.67 0.12
C GLY A 24 1.68 15.94 -1.03
N ARG A 25 0.36 16.09 -1.09
CA ARG A 25 -0.40 15.67 -2.26
C ARG A 25 -0.62 16.91 -3.11
N LEU A 26 0.08 16.95 -4.22
CA LEU A 26 -0.10 18.03 -5.20
C LEU A 26 -1.43 17.83 -5.92
N ASP A 27 -2.20 18.90 -6.03
CA ASP A 27 -3.31 18.96 -6.97
C ASP A 27 -2.80 19.19 -8.41
N GLU A 28 -3.71 19.29 -9.38
CA GLU A 28 -3.37 19.41 -10.79
C GLU A 28 -2.60 20.70 -11.08
N GLU A 29 -3.04 21.83 -10.53
CA GLU A 29 -2.41 23.15 -10.73
C GLU A 29 -1.03 23.22 -10.07
N GLU A 30 -0.91 22.69 -8.85
CA GLU A 30 0.36 22.64 -8.12
C GLU A 30 1.38 21.74 -8.84
N MET A 31 0.90 20.64 -9.43
CA MET A 31 1.73 19.71 -10.20
C MET A 31 2.22 20.34 -11.51
N GLU A 32 1.33 20.98 -12.28
CA GLU A 32 1.71 21.71 -13.49
C GLU A 32 2.73 22.81 -13.19
N LYS A 33 2.51 23.57 -12.13
CA LYS A 33 3.42 24.63 -11.71
C LYS A 33 4.80 24.10 -11.36
N LEU A 34 4.86 23.03 -10.57
CA LEU A 34 6.12 22.40 -10.18
C LEU A 34 6.89 21.88 -11.38
N ILE A 35 6.20 21.22 -12.31
CA ILE A 35 6.80 20.68 -13.54
C ILE A 35 7.33 21.83 -14.40
N PHE A 36 6.55 22.88 -14.59
CA PHE A 36 6.93 24.02 -15.41
C PHE A 36 8.16 24.77 -14.85
N GLU A 37 8.20 24.98 -13.54
CA GLU A 37 9.24 25.79 -12.90
C GLU A 37 10.56 25.00 -12.70
N GLU A 38 10.48 23.68 -12.47
CA GLU A 38 11.63 22.97 -11.91
C GLU A 38 11.98 21.63 -12.61
N ALA A 39 11.17 21.15 -13.56
CA ALA A 39 11.40 19.84 -14.16
C ALA A 39 11.75 19.89 -15.64
N SER A 40 12.81 19.23 -16.05
CA SER A 40 13.12 18.95 -17.47
C SER A 40 12.61 17.57 -17.92
N ALA A 41 12.34 16.67 -16.97
CA ALA A 41 11.73 15.37 -17.17
C ALA A 41 11.11 14.87 -15.87
N VAL A 42 10.07 14.06 -15.98
CA VAL A 42 9.37 13.48 -14.83
C VAL A 42 9.45 11.97 -14.87
N PHE A 43 9.88 11.38 -13.75
CA PHE A 43 9.89 9.93 -13.53
C PHE A 43 8.78 9.57 -12.55
N ASP A 44 7.71 8.95 -13.05
CA ASP A 44 6.60 8.49 -12.23
C ASP A 44 6.86 7.09 -11.69
N ALA A 45 7.25 7.00 -10.43
CA ALA A 45 7.47 5.77 -9.68
C ALA A 45 6.36 5.50 -8.66
N THR A 46 5.18 6.11 -8.83
CA THR A 46 4.04 5.91 -7.92
C THR A 46 3.56 4.46 -7.95
N HIS A 47 2.87 4.07 -6.87
CA HIS A 47 2.33 2.71 -6.75
C HIS A 47 1.34 2.42 -7.90
N PRO A 48 1.30 1.20 -8.46
CA PRO A 48 0.38 0.85 -9.56
C PRO A 48 -1.08 1.23 -9.33
N TYR A 49 -1.56 1.15 -8.08
CA TYR A 49 -2.93 1.57 -7.73
C TYR A 49 -3.15 3.07 -7.57
N ALA A 50 -2.12 3.89 -7.72
CA ALA A 50 -2.23 5.36 -7.68
C ALA A 50 -2.56 5.92 -9.07
N THR A 51 -3.58 5.36 -9.74
CA THR A 51 -3.94 5.67 -11.13
C THR A 51 -4.24 7.13 -11.36
N ALA A 52 -5.03 7.75 -10.48
CA ALA A 52 -5.38 9.17 -10.59
C ALA A 52 -4.15 10.09 -10.56
N VAL A 53 -3.20 9.83 -9.68
CA VAL A 53 -1.95 10.61 -9.62
C VAL A 53 -1.14 10.44 -10.89
N SER A 54 -1.00 9.21 -11.40
CA SER A 54 -0.27 8.94 -12.65
C SER A 54 -0.93 9.60 -13.87
N GLU A 55 -2.26 9.63 -13.92
CA GLU A 55 -3.00 10.31 -14.96
C GLU A 55 -2.78 11.82 -14.92
N ASN A 56 -2.83 12.43 -13.75
CA ASN A 56 -2.57 13.86 -13.57
C ASN A 56 -1.12 14.22 -13.96
N ILE A 57 -0.12 13.44 -13.50
CA ILE A 57 1.28 13.65 -13.88
C ILE A 57 1.45 13.61 -15.39
N ARG A 58 0.86 12.59 -16.05
CA ARG A 58 0.96 12.46 -17.50
C ARG A 58 0.32 13.62 -18.22
N ALA A 59 -0.90 14.02 -17.82
CA ALA A 59 -1.61 15.14 -18.42
C ALA A 59 -0.83 16.44 -18.29
N ALA A 60 -0.27 16.74 -17.12
CA ALA A 60 0.56 17.90 -16.88
C ALA A 60 1.84 17.90 -17.75
N CYS A 61 2.51 16.75 -17.88
CA CYS A 61 3.69 16.64 -18.75
C CYS A 61 3.35 16.83 -20.24
N GLU A 62 2.21 16.28 -20.70
CA GLU A 62 1.73 16.48 -22.06
C GLU A 62 1.40 17.95 -22.34
N ALA A 63 0.74 18.65 -21.41
CA ALA A 63 0.39 20.07 -21.55
C ALA A 63 1.62 20.98 -21.63
N LEU A 64 2.70 20.61 -20.94
CA LEU A 64 3.95 21.38 -20.83
C LEU A 64 5.06 20.93 -21.77
N ASP A 65 4.80 19.95 -22.64
CA ASP A 65 5.79 19.31 -23.53
C ASP A 65 7.04 18.82 -22.74
N THR A 66 6.82 18.29 -21.54
CA THR A 66 7.88 17.79 -20.64
C THR A 66 7.99 16.28 -20.75
N GLY A 67 9.22 15.75 -20.79
CA GLY A 67 9.48 14.31 -20.86
C GLY A 67 8.88 13.55 -19.68
N TYR A 68 8.07 12.51 -19.96
CA TYR A 68 7.43 11.64 -18.97
C TYR A 68 7.90 10.20 -19.11
N VAL A 69 8.31 9.59 -18.00
CA VAL A 69 8.71 8.18 -17.94
C VAL A 69 7.98 7.49 -16.78
N ARG A 70 7.16 6.49 -17.09
CA ARG A 70 6.54 5.62 -16.08
C ARG A 70 7.49 4.48 -15.72
N ILE A 71 7.82 4.36 -14.42
CA ILE A 71 8.57 3.22 -13.90
C ILE A 71 7.57 2.14 -13.48
N LEU A 72 7.51 1.07 -14.25
CA LEU A 72 6.72 -0.11 -13.93
C LEU A 72 7.58 -1.11 -13.17
N ARG A 73 7.01 -1.73 -12.14
CA ARG A 73 7.59 -2.91 -11.51
C ARG A 73 7.10 -4.13 -12.27
N ASP A 74 7.95 -5.14 -12.41
CA ASP A 74 7.52 -6.42 -12.95
C ASP A 74 6.42 -6.99 -12.02
N GLU A 75 5.23 -7.20 -12.57
CA GLU A 75 4.19 -7.94 -11.89
C GLU A 75 4.58 -9.41 -11.93
N GLU A 76 5.08 -9.94 -10.81
CA GLU A 76 5.11 -11.38 -10.62
C GLU A 76 3.66 -11.85 -10.57
N GLY A 77 3.17 -12.41 -11.66
CA GLY A 77 1.81 -12.92 -11.76
C GLY A 77 1.54 -13.89 -10.60
N ALA A 78 0.46 -13.66 -9.87
CA ALA A 78 -0.01 -14.61 -8.88
C ALA A 78 -0.35 -15.91 -9.63
N ASP A 79 0.56 -16.89 -9.55
CA ASP A 79 0.39 -18.17 -10.22
C ASP A 79 -0.82 -18.88 -9.61
N ALA A 80 -1.89 -19.01 -10.38
CA ALA A 80 -3.09 -19.75 -10.02
C ALA A 80 -2.77 -21.24 -9.65
N ALA A 81 -1.56 -21.68 -9.96
CA ALA A 81 -1.04 -23.03 -9.67
C ALA A 81 -0.90 -23.35 -8.16
N TYR A 82 -0.93 -22.33 -7.28
CA TYR A 82 -0.69 -22.52 -5.83
C TYR A 82 -1.93 -22.38 -4.94
N GLY A 83 -3.14 -22.47 -5.50
CA GLY A 83 -4.37 -22.33 -4.70
C GLY A 83 -4.63 -20.90 -4.25
N VAL A 84 -4.21 -19.93 -5.05
CA VAL A 84 -4.47 -18.51 -4.84
C VAL A 84 -5.85 -18.17 -5.41
N ASN A 85 -6.69 -17.54 -4.61
CA ASN A 85 -7.96 -16.96 -5.06
C ASN A 85 -7.75 -15.46 -5.28
N ILE A 86 -8.16 -14.98 -6.45
CA ILE A 86 -8.11 -13.56 -6.81
C ILE A 86 -9.51 -12.98 -6.70
N PHE A 87 -9.62 -11.79 -6.12
CA PHE A 87 -10.86 -11.04 -5.92
C PHE A 87 -10.70 -9.64 -6.49
N ASP A 88 -11.78 -9.12 -7.07
CA ASP A 88 -11.78 -7.80 -7.70
C ASP A 88 -11.73 -6.65 -6.66
N ASP A 89 -12.24 -6.91 -5.44
CA ASP A 89 -12.30 -5.91 -4.38
C ASP A 89 -12.18 -6.52 -2.97
N ALA A 90 -12.03 -5.64 -1.97
CA ALA A 90 -11.93 -6.02 -0.57
C ALA A 90 -13.23 -6.65 -0.03
N ALA A 91 -14.40 -6.26 -0.54
CA ALA A 91 -15.68 -6.75 -0.06
C ALA A 91 -15.92 -8.21 -0.46
N SER A 92 -15.65 -8.55 -1.73
CA SER A 92 -15.74 -9.93 -2.23
C SER A 92 -14.72 -10.85 -1.54
N CYS A 93 -13.52 -10.35 -1.28
CA CYS A 93 -12.53 -11.08 -0.50
C CYS A 93 -13.01 -11.31 0.95
N ALA A 94 -13.51 -10.27 1.63
CA ALA A 94 -14.01 -10.36 3.00
C ALA A 94 -15.18 -11.37 3.12
N GLU A 95 -16.08 -11.40 2.14
CA GLU A 95 -17.15 -12.39 2.10
C GLU A 95 -16.61 -13.82 2.03
N ALA A 96 -15.62 -14.06 1.18
CA ALA A 96 -14.98 -15.38 1.06
C ALA A 96 -14.28 -15.80 2.36
N LEU A 97 -13.75 -14.87 3.15
CA LEU A 97 -13.11 -15.17 4.43
C LEU A 97 -14.06 -15.78 5.46
N LYS A 98 -15.35 -15.57 5.37
CA LYS A 98 -16.36 -16.17 6.27
C LYS A 98 -16.36 -17.69 6.18
N SER A 99 -16.02 -18.25 5.04
CA SER A 99 -15.97 -19.70 4.80
C SER A 99 -14.62 -20.33 5.16
N THR A 100 -13.64 -19.54 5.60
CA THR A 100 -12.30 -20.02 5.96
C THR A 100 -12.19 -20.30 7.46
N GLU A 101 -11.23 -21.14 7.84
CA GLU A 101 -10.89 -21.43 9.23
C GLU A 101 -9.48 -20.95 9.58
N GLY A 102 -9.24 -20.76 10.91
CA GLY A 102 -7.95 -20.35 11.44
C GLY A 102 -7.69 -18.85 11.33
N ASN A 103 -6.49 -18.43 11.72
CA ASN A 103 -6.12 -17.01 11.76
C ASN A 103 -5.80 -16.47 10.37
N ILE A 104 -6.11 -15.20 10.17
CA ILE A 104 -6.00 -14.49 8.89
C ILE A 104 -4.95 -13.39 9.04
N LEU A 105 -3.95 -13.35 8.16
CA LEU A 105 -3.01 -12.24 8.07
C LEU A 105 -3.39 -11.33 6.90
N LEU A 106 -3.76 -10.08 7.21
CA LEU A 106 -3.98 -9.04 6.22
C LEU A 106 -2.69 -8.25 6.00
N THR A 107 -2.23 -8.15 4.76
CA THR A 107 -1.08 -7.33 4.35
C THR A 107 -1.46 -6.25 3.34
N THR A 108 -2.76 -5.97 3.24
CA THR A 108 -3.33 -4.96 2.32
C THR A 108 -3.19 -3.51 2.83
N GLY A 109 -2.68 -3.33 4.05
CA GLY A 109 -2.60 -2.05 4.73
C GLY A 109 -3.84 -1.73 5.56
N SER A 110 -3.95 -0.49 6.07
CA SER A 110 -4.98 -0.10 7.03
C SER A 110 -6.27 0.46 6.40
N LYS A 111 -6.24 0.89 5.13
CA LYS A 111 -7.37 1.63 4.51
C LYS A 111 -8.65 0.80 4.38
N ASP A 112 -8.52 -0.45 3.97
CA ASP A 112 -9.67 -1.35 3.72
C ASP A 112 -9.96 -2.26 4.92
N LEU A 113 -9.26 -2.03 6.05
CA LEU A 113 -9.34 -2.90 7.22
C LEU A 113 -10.75 -3.01 7.80
N ALA A 114 -11.52 -1.91 7.79
CA ALA A 114 -12.90 -1.90 8.26
C ALA A 114 -13.83 -2.84 7.46
N VAL A 115 -13.55 -3.01 6.15
CA VAL A 115 -14.30 -3.93 5.29
C VAL A 115 -14.08 -5.38 5.72
N TYR A 116 -12.81 -5.77 5.94
CA TYR A 116 -12.46 -7.11 6.39
C TYR A 116 -12.91 -7.40 7.83
N ALA A 117 -12.94 -6.38 8.68
CA ALA A 117 -13.31 -6.49 10.09
C ALA A 117 -14.81 -6.30 10.37
N ALA A 118 -15.64 -6.12 9.34
CA ALA A 118 -17.06 -5.88 9.48
C ALA A 118 -17.77 -7.04 10.21
N GLU A 119 -17.41 -8.27 9.92
CA GLU A 119 -17.96 -9.46 10.54
C GLU A 119 -17.19 -9.83 11.82
N PRO A 120 -17.85 -9.94 12.98
CA PRO A 120 -17.18 -10.23 14.25
C PRO A 120 -16.36 -11.52 14.24
N GLU A 121 -16.87 -12.59 13.64
CA GLU A 121 -16.21 -13.89 13.56
C GLU A 121 -14.92 -13.84 12.72
N VAL A 122 -14.90 -13.03 11.67
CA VAL A 122 -13.68 -12.78 10.87
C VAL A 122 -12.73 -11.91 11.66
N ARG A 123 -13.23 -10.80 12.24
CA ARG A 123 -12.43 -9.83 13.00
C ARG A 123 -11.65 -10.46 14.16
N GLU A 124 -12.24 -11.39 14.89
CA GLU A 124 -11.56 -12.07 16.01
C GLU A 124 -10.32 -12.86 15.57
N ARG A 125 -10.27 -13.29 14.31
CA ARG A 125 -9.19 -14.07 13.71
C ARG A 125 -8.19 -13.22 12.91
N LEU A 126 -8.48 -11.93 12.70
CA LEU A 126 -7.63 -11.04 11.90
C LEU A 126 -6.37 -10.63 12.63
N PHE A 127 -5.26 -10.68 11.92
CA PHE A 127 -4.00 -10.04 12.26
C PHE A 127 -3.66 -9.07 11.14
N ALA A 128 -3.58 -7.79 11.44
CA ALA A 128 -3.33 -6.74 10.45
C ALA A 128 -1.86 -6.33 10.48
N ARG A 129 -1.13 -6.54 9.38
CA ARG A 129 0.20 -6.00 9.19
C ARG A 129 0.09 -4.66 8.49
N VAL A 130 0.44 -3.61 9.22
CA VAL A 130 0.28 -2.21 8.81
C VAL A 130 1.59 -1.45 8.99
N LEU A 131 1.68 -0.26 8.39
CA LEU A 131 2.80 0.63 8.64
C LEU A 131 2.84 1.06 10.12
N PRO A 132 4.04 1.28 10.71
CA PRO A 132 4.21 1.72 12.08
C PRO A 132 3.97 3.24 12.21
N SER A 133 2.82 3.72 11.74
CA SER A 133 2.38 5.10 11.82
C SER A 133 1.18 5.23 12.77
N GLU A 134 1.03 6.41 13.39
CA GLU A 134 -0.10 6.72 14.27
C GLU A 134 -1.43 6.54 13.54
N GLU A 135 -1.52 7.02 12.30
CA GLU A 135 -2.71 6.89 11.44
C GLU A 135 -3.08 5.41 11.23
N SER A 136 -2.10 4.56 10.88
CA SER A 136 -2.36 3.14 10.65
C SER A 136 -2.85 2.42 11.89
N VAL A 137 -2.25 2.71 13.05
CA VAL A 137 -2.66 2.11 14.33
C VAL A 137 -4.05 2.62 14.75
N LYS A 138 -4.34 3.89 14.54
CA LYS A 138 -5.66 4.48 14.77
C LYS A 138 -6.74 3.79 13.94
N LEU A 139 -6.51 3.62 12.63
CA LEU A 139 -7.44 2.91 11.75
C LEU A 139 -7.67 1.45 12.17
N CYS A 140 -6.66 0.77 12.70
CA CYS A 140 -6.84 -0.54 13.30
C CYS A 140 -7.84 -0.49 14.47
N GLY A 141 -7.66 0.46 15.39
CA GLY A 141 -8.57 0.65 16.54
C GLY A 141 -10.00 0.96 16.11
N GLU A 142 -10.20 1.84 15.11
CA GLU A 142 -11.50 2.17 14.55
C GLU A 142 -12.20 0.96 13.91
N ALA A 143 -11.42 0.05 13.30
CA ALA A 143 -11.92 -1.22 12.77
C ALA A 143 -12.16 -2.31 13.85
N GLY A 144 -11.90 -2.00 15.12
CA GLY A 144 -12.05 -2.95 16.23
C GLY A 144 -10.93 -3.98 16.34
N ILE A 145 -9.79 -3.73 15.68
CA ILE A 145 -8.57 -4.53 15.76
C ILE A 145 -7.66 -3.93 16.84
N SER A 146 -7.20 -4.73 17.77
CA SER A 146 -6.42 -4.22 18.90
C SER A 146 -5.37 -5.20 19.44
N GLY A 147 -4.47 -4.70 20.27
CA GLY A 147 -3.47 -5.51 20.98
C GLY A 147 -2.62 -6.35 20.03
N ARG A 148 -2.56 -7.66 20.29
CA ARG A 148 -1.73 -8.61 19.53
C ARG A 148 -2.13 -8.79 18.05
N GLN A 149 -3.30 -8.31 17.68
CA GLN A 149 -3.79 -8.38 16.29
C GLN A 149 -3.12 -7.35 15.38
N ILE A 150 -2.46 -6.34 15.96
CA ILE A 150 -1.75 -5.30 15.21
C ILE A 150 -0.27 -5.67 15.09
N ILE A 151 0.21 -5.82 13.87
CA ILE A 151 1.62 -6.05 13.55
C ILE A 151 2.12 -4.82 12.81
N ALA A 152 2.56 -3.80 13.57
CA ALA A 152 3.05 -2.55 13.03
C ALA A 152 4.52 -2.69 12.60
N MET A 153 4.76 -2.95 11.32
CA MET A 153 6.09 -3.18 10.75
C MET A 153 6.20 -2.63 9.34
N GLN A 154 7.39 -2.13 9.01
CA GLN A 154 7.72 -1.69 7.65
C GLN A 154 8.50 -2.76 6.91
N GLY A 155 8.12 -3.00 5.65
CA GLY A 155 8.87 -3.81 4.71
C GLY A 155 10.09 -3.09 4.12
N PRO A 156 10.85 -3.75 3.22
CA PRO A 156 10.56 -5.08 2.69
C PRO A 156 10.81 -6.21 3.70
N PHE A 157 10.08 -7.32 3.57
CA PHE A 157 10.18 -8.46 4.48
C PHE A 157 10.88 -9.63 3.79
N SER A 158 11.84 -10.25 4.47
CA SER A 158 12.44 -11.49 4.00
C SER A 158 11.45 -12.66 4.09
N CYS A 159 11.74 -13.72 3.35
CA CYS A 159 10.97 -14.97 3.42
C CYS A 159 10.94 -15.54 4.84
N GLU A 160 12.07 -15.47 5.55
CA GLU A 160 12.22 -15.95 6.93
C GLU A 160 11.32 -15.15 7.89
N MET A 161 11.27 -13.82 7.73
CA MET A 161 10.40 -12.98 8.54
C MET A 161 8.92 -13.29 8.30
N ASN A 162 8.51 -13.45 7.03
CA ASN A 162 7.14 -13.82 6.70
C ASN A 162 6.77 -15.19 7.29
N LYS A 163 7.66 -16.18 7.18
CA LYS A 163 7.47 -17.50 7.81
C LYS A 163 7.39 -17.42 9.33
N ALA A 164 8.21 -16.57 9.96
CA ALA A 164 8.19 -16.38 11.40
C ALA A 164 6.85 -15.79 11.87
N VAL A 165 6.34 -14.75 11.20
CA VAL A 165 5.03 -14.16 11.49
C VAL A 165 3.91 -15.19 11.33
N ILE A 166 3.88 -15.93 10.22
CA ILE A 166 2.87 -16.97 9.97
C ILE A 166 2.86 -18.01 11.10
N ARG A 167 4.03 -18.49 11.52
CA ARG A 167 4.15 -19.47 12.60
C ARG A 167 3.77 -18.89 13.97
N GLN A 168 4.26 -17.68 14.28
CA GLN A 168 4.03 -17.02 15.55
C GLN A 168 2.56 -16.81 15.86
N TYR A 169 1.78 -16.42 14.85
CA TYR A 169 0.36 -16.10 14.99
C TYR A 169 -0.56 -17.25 14.51
N GLY A 170 -0.02 -18.39 14.12
CA GLY A 170 -0.81 -19.53 13.64
C GLY A 170 -1.68 -19.18 12.44
N ILE A 171 -1.11 -18.46 11.48
CA ILE A 171 -1.83 -17.98 10.29
C ILE A 171 -2.13 -19.13 9.34
N SER A 172 -3.38 -19.26 8.98
CA SER A 172 -3.86 -20.24 7.99
C SER A 172 -4.23 -19.60 6.65
N VAL A 173 -4.59 -18.32 6.67
CA VAL A 173 -5.01 -17.57 5.48
C VAL A 173 -4.19 -16.28 5.38
N LEU A 174 -3.63 -16.01 4.19
CA LEU A 174 -2.94 -14.77 3.88
C LEU A 174 -3.74 -13.99 2.84
N VAL A 175 -4.02 -12.72 3.13
CA VAL A 175 -4.61 -11.78 2.19
C VAL A 175 -3.60 -10.69 1.87
N THR A 176 -3.33 -10.53 0.59
CA THR A 176 -2.38 -9.54 0.08
C THR A 176 -2.95 -8.87 -1.18
N LYS A 177 -2.35 -7.76 -1.59
CA LYS A 177 -2.65 -7.17 -2.89
C LYS A 177 -2.05 -8.03 -4.00
N ALA A 178 -2.74 -8.13 -5.13
CA ALA A 178 -2.28 -8.92 -6.29
C ALA A 178 -1.07 -8.28 -6.97
N SER A 179 -0.87 -6.95 -6.79
CA SER A 179 0.28 -6.22 -7.33
C SER A 179 0.86 -5.28 -6.28
N GLY A 180 2.16 -5.04 -6.31
CA GLY A 180 2.84 -4.08 -5.42
C GLY A 180 4.29 -4.42 -5.20
#